data_e5d3ee00447109c20389a5603a9a213d
#
_entry.id   e5d3ee00447109c20389a5603a9a213d
#
_cell.length_a   1.000
_cell.length_b   1.000
_cell.length_c   1.000
_cell.angle_alpha   90.00
_cell.angle_beta   90.00
_cell.angle_gamma   90.00
#
_symmetry.space_group_name_H-M   'P 1'
#
loop_
_entity.id
_entity.type
_entity.pdbx_description
1 polymer ?
#
loop_
_entity_poly.entity_id
_entity_poly.type
_entity_poly.pdbx_seq_one_letter_code
_entity_poly.pdbx_strand_id
1 'polypeptide(L)'
;TGGTLTRTNTGVISATAMSVNDGATYNHNVNGSTVPTATWFPTSNCNISGMTGTAPGGLSQTFGNLLWNCAGQTALANITANYGGNLEVRNTNGQQLRNTATPRTVAGNFIISGGTFVVASLASRTLNVTGDLLVSSGTLDLVPAGTSSNRTATLNVTGDFIQTGGVVTKNYNGTGIGTGIINLSGD
;
A
#
# COMPACT_ATOMS: atom_id res chain seq x y z
N THR A 1 5.52 -25.13 -3.54
CA THR A 1 5.07 -24.50 -2.28
C THR A 1 6.19 -23.61 -1.76
N GLY A 2 5.93 -22.29 -1.69
CA GLY A 2 6.90 -21.33 -1.17
C GLY A 2 7.09 -21.46 0.35
N GLY A 3 8.32 -21.22 0.83
CA GLY A 3 8.60 -21.15 2.27
C GLY A 3 8.00 -19.91 2.91
N THR A 4 7.86 -19.93 4.24
CA THR A 4 7.41 -18.78 5.02
C THR A 4 8.47 -18.38 6.04
N LEU A 5 8.81 -17.08 6.07
CA LEU A 5 9.63 -16.47 7.09
C LEU A 5 8.77 -15.49 7.88
N THR A 6 8.64 -15.70 9.18
CA THR A 6 7.87 -14.79 10.06
C THR A 6 8.80 -14.11 11.05
N ARG A 7 8.72 -12.79 11.09
CA ARG A 7 9.43 -11.96 12.06
C ARG A 7 8.47 -11.44 13.13
N THR A 8 8.74 -11.77 14.37
CA THR A 8 7.91 -11.40 15.52
C THR A 8 8.68 -10.57 16.58
N ASN A 9 9.94 -10.27 16.31
CA ASN A 9 10.80 -9.53 17.24
C ASN A 9 11.63 -8.47 16.48
N THR A 10 12.31 -7.61 17.23
CA THR A 10 13.15 -6.52 16.69
C THR A 10 14.54 -6.97 16.24
N GLY A 11 14.89 -8.26 16.33
CA GLY A 11 16.15 -8.80 15.84
C GLY A 11 16.39 -8.44 14.35
N VAL A 12 17.64 -8.28 13.96
CA VAL A 12 18.00 -7.93 12.58
C VAL A 12 18.07 -9.20 11.75
N ILE A 13 17.43 -9.17 10.57
CA ILE A 13 17.71 -10.16 9.53
C ILE A 13 18.82 -9.56 8.67
N SER A 14 20.04 -10.09 8.85
CA SER A 14 21.20 -9.67 8.09
C SER A 14 21.63 -10.80 7.17
N ALA A 15 21.52 -10.58 5.89
CA ALA A 15 21.99 -11.49 4.85
C ALA A 15 22.71 -10.69 3.77
N THR A 16 23.78 -11.27 3.20
CA THR A 16 24.49 -10.66 2.08
C THR A 16 23.61 -10.56 0.83
N ALA A 17 22.72 -11.55 0.64
CA ALA A 17 21.67 -11.56 -0.37
C ALA A 17 20.46 -12.33 0.20
N MET A 18 19.28 -11.82 -0.07
CA MET A 18 18.01 -12.47 0.27
C MET A 18 17.11 -12.48 -0.95
N SER A 19 16.46 -13.61 -1.20
CA SER A 19 15.43 -13.73 -2.24
C SER A 19 14.15 -14.26 -1.61
N VAL A 20 13.04 -13.64 -1.95
CA VAL A 20 11.69 -14.13 -1.64
C VAL A 20 11.10 -14.58 -2.97
N ASN A 21 11.20 -15.90 -3.22
CA ASN A 21 10.85 -16.52 -4.49
C ASN A 21 9.33 -16.57 -4.67
N ASP A 22 8.89 -16.91 -5.87
CA ASP A 22 7.48 -17.07 -6.21
C ASP A 22 6.75 -18.00 -5.23
N GLY A 23 5.59 -17.55 -4.75
CA GLY A 23 4.79 -18.25 -3.75
C GLY A 23 5.37 -18.23 -2.32
N ALA A 24 6.60 -17.73 -2.11
CA ALA A 24 7.15 -17.58 -0.76
C ALA A 24 6.56 -16.36 -0.05
N THR A 25 6.55 -16.40 1.29
CA THR A 25 5.94 -15.36 2.13
C THR A 25 6.93 -14.87 3.19
N TYR A 26 7.05 -13.56 3.30
CA TYR A 26 7.64 -12.89 4.45
C TYR A 26 6.54 -12.18 5.26
N ASN A 27 6.43 -12.53 6.54
CA ASN A 27 5.52 -11.89 7.48
C ASN A 27 6.28 -10.95 8.41
N HIS A 28 5.97 -9.65 8.38
CA HIS A 28 6.45 -8.63 9.28
C HIS A 28 5.43 -8.39 10.39
N ASN A 29 5.52 -9.18 11.46
CA ASN A 29 4.62 -9.11 12.61
C ASN A 29 5.33 -8.50 13.83
N VAL A 30 5.84 -7.29 13.65
CA VAL A 30 6.54 -6.53 14.69
C VAL A 30 6.33 -5.03 14.47
N ASN A 31 6.22 -4.27 15.57
CA ASN A 31 6.14 -2.82 15.50
C ASN A 31 7.50 -2.22 15.12
N GLY A 32 7.53 -1.30 14.16
CA GLY A 32 8.76 -0.72 13.65
C GLY A 32 9.66 -1.75 12.98
N SER A 33 10.97 -1.67 13.28
CA SER A 33 12.00 -2.52 12.68
C SER A 33 12.11 -2.33 11.14
N THR A 34 12.79 -3.21 10.42
CA THR A 34 13.01 -3.03 8.97
C THR A 34 12.65 -4.31 8.24
N VAL A 35 11.81 -4.20 7.22
CA VAL A 35 11.62 -5.26 6.23
C VAL A 35 12.96 -5.49 5.53
N PRO A 36 13.49 -6.73 5.49
CA PRO A 36 14.80 -6.97 4.92
C PRO A 36 14.86 -6.58 3.45
N THR A 37 16.00 -6.07 3.02
CA THR A 37 16.26 -5.85 1.59
C THR A 37 16.37 -7.21 0.91
N ALA A 38 15.59 -7.43 -0.14
CA ALA A 38 15.50 -8.70 -0.83
C ALA A 38 15.20 -8.50 -2.33
N THR A 39 15.50 -9.52 -3.11
CA THR A 39 14.91 -9.70 -4.44
C THR A 39 13.53 -10.34 -4.24
N TRP A 40 12.48 -9.60 -4.57
CA TRP A 40 11.09 -10.06 -4.48
C TRP A 40 10.61 -10.49 -5.85
N PHE A 41 10.25 -11.75 -5.99
CA PHE A 41 9.69 -12.26 -7.23
C PHE A 41 8.20 -11.86 -7.37
N PRO A 42 7.64 -11.81 -8.59
CA PRO A 42 6.31 -11.21 -8.82
C PRO A 42 5.17 -11.82 -8.00
N THR A 43 5.19 -13.11 -7.73
CA THR A 43 4.16 -13.80 -6.92
C THR A 43 4.58 -14.04 -5.46
N SER A 44 5.74 -13.50 -5.04
CA SER A 44 6.14 -13.52 -3.63
C SER A 44 5.25 -12.60 -2.79
N ASN A 45 5.16 -12.86 -1.48
CA ASN A 45 4.28 -12.15 -0.59
C ASN A 45 5.06 -11.44 0.53
N CYS A 46 4.79 -10.17 0.73
CA CYS A 46 5.20 -9.38 1.89
C CYS A 46 3.96 -8.97 2.68
N ASN A 47 3.78 -9.54 3.87
CA ASN A 47 2.65 -9.23 4.75
C ASN A 47 3.12 -8.36 5.91
N ILE A 48 2.58 -7.16 6.05
CA ILE A 48 2.82 -6.24 7.16
C ILE A 48 1.61 -6.29 8.08
N SER A 49 1.80 -6.83 9.30
CA SER A 49 0.70 -7.03 10.26
C SER A 49 0.99 -6.53 11.67
N GLY A 50 2.27 -6.29 12.00
CA GLY A 50 2.67 -5.98 13.38
C GLY A 50 2.83 -4.51 13.70
N MET A 51 2.58 -3.60 12.76
CA MET A 51 2.69 -2.18 13.04
C MET A 51 1.63 -1.74 14.05
N THR A 52 2.12 -1.05 15.10
CA THR A 52 1.28 -0.26 16.01
C THR A 52 1.61 1.23 15.88
N GLY A 53 2.56 1.78 16.60
CA GLY A 53 2.92 3.20 16.58
C GLY A 53 4.05 3.57 15.62
N THR A 54 4.84 2.61 15.16
CA THR A 54 6.01 2.87 14.31
C THR A 54 5.95 2.04 13.04
N ALA A 55 5.96 2.71 11.89
CA ALA A 55 6.00 2.05 10.59
C ALA A 55 7.33 1.31 10.39
N PRO A 56 7.34 0.15 9.74
CA PRO A 56 8.58 -0.53 9.41
C PRO A 56 9.42 0.28 8.40
N GLY A 57 10.74 0.20 8.53
CA GLY A 57 11.66 0.62 7.48
C GLY A 57 11.69 -0.38 6.32
N GLY A 58 12.47 -0.06 5.27
CA GLY A 58 12.65 -0.96 4.12
C GLY A 58 11.47 -1.01 3.14
N LEU A 59 10.53 -0.07 3.22
CA LEU A 59 9.35 0.00 2.36
C LEU A 59 9.59 0.77 1.05
N SER A 60 10.84 0.98 0.63
CA SER A 60 11.20 1.66 -0.62
C SER A 60 11.63 0.73 -1.75
N GLN A 61 11.57 -0.58 -1.53
CA GLN A 61 11.93 -1.59 -2.53
C GLN A 61 10.73 -1.97 -3.41
N THR A 62 10.97 -2.74 -4.47
CA THR A 62 9.90 -3.32 -5.29
C THR A 62 9.53 -4.68 -4.70
N PHE A 63 8.29 -4.81 -4.22
CA PHE A 63 7.75 -6.07 -3.73
C PHE A 63 7.08 -6.88 -4.86
N GLY A 64 6.89 -8.20 -4.68
CA GLY A 64 5.91 -8.97 -5.42
C GLY A 64 4.50 -8.50 -5.03
N ASN A 65 3.79 -9.26 -4.20
CA ASN A 65 2.56 -8.81 -3.56
C ASN A 65 2.88 -8.13 -2.22
N LEU A 66 2.12 -7.09 -1.87
CA LEU A 66 2.16 -6.52 -0.52
C LEU A 66 0.75 -6.49 0.07
N LEU A 67 0.62 -7.06 1.28
CA LEU A 67 -0.57 -6.97 2.12
C LEU A 67 -0.27 -6.08 3.32
N TRP A 68 -1.07 -5.04 3.51
CA TRP A 68 -1.09 -4.22 4.73
C TRP A 68 -2.31 -4.58 5.58
N ASN A 69 -2.08 -5.22 6.73
CA ASN A 69 -3.13 -5.70 7.64
C ASN A 69 -2.78 -5.42 9.11
N CYS A 70 -2.74 -4.15 9.48
CA CYS A 70 -2.27 -3.69 10.79
C CYS A 70 -3.45 -3.31 11.70
N ALA A 71 -4.10 -4.31 12.31
CA ALA A 71 -5.24 -4.12 13.19
C ALA A 71 -4.91 -3.34 14.49
N GLY A 72 -3.64 -3.25 14.86
CA GLY A 72 -3.16 -2.48 16.01
C GLY A 72 -2.57 -1.11 15.67
N GLN A 73 -2.68 -0.64 14.43
CA GLN A 73 -2.07 0.60 13.98
C GLN A 73 -2.64 1.82 14.72
N THR A 74 -1.78 2.64 15.32
CA THR A 74 -2.15 3.86 16.06
C THR A 74 -1.56 5.13 15.48
N ALA A 75 -0.71 5.00 14.44
CA ALA A 75 -0.10 6.11 13.72
C ALA A 75 -0.22 5.90 12.21
N LEU A 76 -0.13 6.99 11.44
CA LEU A 76 -0.07 6.89 9.99
C LEU A 76 1.21 6.18 9.53
N ALA A 77 1.14 5.51 8.38
CA ALA A 77 2.30 4.93 7.73
C ALA A 77 2.50 5.52 6.32
N ASN A 78 3.76 5.62 5.91
CA ASN A 78 4.14 6.06 4.58
C ASN A 78 4.76 4.90 3.80
N ILE A 79 4.42 4.81 2.51
CA ILE A 79 4.95 3.79 1.63
C ILE A 79 5.45 4.42 0.32
N THR A 80 6.60 3.94 -0.15
CA THR A 80 7.25 4.43 -1.37
C THR A 80 7.57 3.30 -2.35
N ALA A 81 7.00 2.11 -2.14
CA ALA A 81 7.24 0.91 -2.93
C ALA A 81 6.64 0.97 -4.34
N ASN A 82 7.18 0.11 -5.22
CA ASN A 82 6.47 -0.42 -6.37
C ASN A 82 6.08 -1.87 -6.10
N TYR A 83 5.15 -2.41 -6.88
CA TYR A 83 4.62 -3.75 -6.70
C TYR A 83 4.62 -4.48 -8.03
N GLY A 84 5.37 -5.59 -8.12
CA GLY A 84 5.39 -6.49 -9.28
C GLY A 84 4.15 -7.40 -9.35
N GLY A 85 3.39 -7.46 -8.27
CA GLY A 85 2.10 -8.13 -8.14
C GLY A 85 1.04 -7.19 -7.57
N ASN A 86 0.27 -7.67 -6.60
CA ASN A 86 -0.85 -6.95 -6.02
C ASN A 86 -0.42 -6.05 -4.84
N LEU A 87 -1.14 -4.94 -4.66
CA LEU A 87 -1.17 -4.19 -3.41
C LEU A 87 -2.55 -4.37 -2.76
N GLU A 88 -2.59 -4.91 -1.56
CA GLU A 88 -3.82 -4.98 -0.77
C GLU A 88 -3.71 -4.19 0.53
N VAL A 89 -4.71 -3.34 0.80
CA VAL A 89 -4.90 -2.67 2.09
C VAL A 89 -6.14 -3.25 2.75
N ARG A 90 -5.93 -4.00 3.85
CA ARG A 90 -6.99 -4.74 4.55
C ARG A 90 -7.35 -4.11 5.89
N ASN A 91 -6.39 -3.57 6.62
CA ASN A 91 -6.66 -2.95 7.91
C ASN A 91 -5.59 -1.90 8.25
N THR A 92 -6.03 -0.73 8.69
CA THR A 92 -5.19 0.36 9.22
C THR A 92 -5.69 0.84 10.59
N ASN A 93 -6.62 0.13 11.21
CA ASN A 93 -7.22 0.47 12.51
C ASN A 93 -7.68 1.95 12.59
N GLY A 94 -8.35 2.43 11.55
CA GLY A 94 -8.81 3.83 11.47
C GLY A 94 -7.71 4.85 11.14
N GLN A 95 -6.46 4.42 11.02
CA GLN A 95 -5.34 5.25 10.59
C GLN A 95 -5.22 5.25 9.06
N GLN A 96 -4.12 5.77 8.52
CA GLN A 96 -3.89 5.86 7.08
C GLN A 96 -2.59 5.16 6.69
N LEU A 97 -2.63 4.45 5.56
CA LEU A 97 -1.46 4.12 4.75
C LEU A 97 -1.37 5.11 3.60
N ARG A 98 -0.25 5.82 3.46
CA ARG A 98 -0.08 6.93 2.51
C ARG A 98 0.97 6.62 1.47
N ASN A 99 0.63 6.83 0.19
CA ASN A 99 1.63 6.90 -0.86
C ASN A 99 2.39 8.23 -0.78
N THR A 100 3.70 8.17 -0.65
CA THR A 100 4.55 9.36 -0.51
C THR A 100 5.56 9.54 -1.65
N ALA A 101 5.46 8.72 -2.69
CA ALA A 101 6.33 8.80 -3.87
C ALA A 101 5.53 8.77 -5.19
N THR A 102 6.17 9.21 -6.29
CA THR A 102 5.53 9.31 -7.60
C THR A 102 6.57 9.28 -8.74
N PRO A 103 6.25 8.68 -9.90
CA PRO A 103 5.12 7.76 -10.08
C PRO A 103 5.36 6.44 -9.34
N ARG A 104 4.29 5.70 -9.03
CA ARG A 104 4.35 4.35 -8.49
C ARG A 104 3.49 3.41 -9.33
N THR A 105 3.88 2.14 -9.34
CA THR A 105 3.21 1.11 -10.15
C THR A 105 2.80 -0.07 -9.29
N VAL A 106 1.58 -0.52 -9.50
CA VAL A 106 1.03 -1.82 -9.10
C VAL A 106 0.83 -2.61 -10.38
N ALA A 107 1.69 -3.60 -10.65
CA ALA A 107 1.59 -4.39 -11.88
C ALA A 107 0.42 -5.39 -11.86
N GLY A 108 -0.02 -5.80 -10.69
CA GLY A 108 -1.25 -6.56 -10.47
C GLY A 108 -2.42 -5.67 -10.09
N ASN A 109 -3.29 -6.19 -9.22
CA ASN A 109 -4.48 -5.50 -8.74
C ASN A 109 -4.17 -4.60 -7.55
N PHE A 110 -4.86 -3.47 -7.48
CA PHE A 110 -4.89 -2.63 -6.30
C PHE A 110 -6.21 -2.86 -5.54
N ILE A 111 -6.11 -3.38 -4.32
CA ILE A 111 -7.24 -3.90 -3.55
C ILE A 111 -7.37 -3.12 -2.25
N ILE A 112 -8.54 -2.51 -2.04
CA ILE A 112 -8.96 -1.93 -0.76
C ILE A 112 -10.06 -2.82 -0.22
N SER A 113 -9.70 -3.75 0.66
CA SER A 113 -10.61 -4.69 1.34
C SER A 113 -10.94 -4.26 2.78
N GLY A 114 -10.33 -3.14 3.23
CA GLY A 114 -10.53 -2.49 4.51
C GLY A 114 -9.50 -1.40 4.74
N GLY A 115 -9.49 -0.74 5.89
CA GLY A 115 -8.54 0.33 6.21
C GLY A 115 -8.68 1.57 5.32
N THR A 116 -7.67 2.44 5.35
CA THR A 116 -7.64 3.67 4.57
C THR A 116 -6.32 3.81 3.82
N PHE A 117 -6.39 3.97 2.50
CA PHE A 117 -5.24 4.31 1.67
C PHE A 117 -5.37 5.72 1.09
N VAL A 118 -4.29 6.50 1.17
CA VAL A 118 -4.23 7.88 0.66
C VAL A 118 -3.26 7.96 -0.52
N VAL A 119 -3.75 8.43 -1.67
CA VAL A 119 -2.93 8.53 -2.90
C VAL A 119 -1.99 9.72 -2.84
N ALA A 120 -2.49 10.93 -2.55
CA ALA A 120 -1.69 12.17 -2.58
C ALA A 120 -1.78 12.94 -1.25
N SER A 121 -0.96 12.56 -0.25
CA SER A 121 -1.04 13.16 1.10
C SER A 121 -0.19 14.42 1.28
N LEU A 122 1.02 14.49 0.74
CA LEU A 122 1.99 15.57 0.98
C LEU A 122 2.27 16.42 -0.27
N ALA A 123 2.09 15.85 -1.46
CA ALA A 123 2.28 16.49 -2.76
C ALA A 123 1.40 15.79 -3.79
N SER A 124 1.32 16.33 -5.02
CA SER A 124 0.68 15.64 -6.14
C SER A 124 1.34 14.29 -6.40
N ARG A 125 0.55 13.25 -6.66
CA ARG A 125 1.02 11.87 -6.83
C ARG A 125 0.29 11.18 -7.97
N THR A 126 1.03 10.30 -8.66
CA THR A 126 0.49 9.39 -9.66
C THR A 126 0.73 7.96 -9.19
N LEU A 127 -0.32 7.15 -9.23
CA LEU A 127 -0.29 5.71 -9.02
C LEU A 127 -0.84 5.04 -10.28
N ASN A 128 -0.05 4.15 -10.89
CA ASN A 128 -0.44 3.38 -12.06
C ASN A 128 -0.80 1.96 -11.62
N VAL A 129 -1.95 1.47 -12.00
CA VAL A 129 -2.43 0.11 -11.75
C VAL A 129 -2.63 -0.57 -13.09
N THR A 130 -1.86 -1.65 -13.34
CA THR A 130 -1.96 -2.39 -14.61
C THR A 130 -3.12 -3.39 -14.57
N GLY A 131 -3.37 -3.98 -13.40
CA GLY A 131 -4.57 -4.81 -13.18
C GLY A 131 -5.78 -3.99 -12.78
N ASP A 132 -6.66 -4.59 -11.99
CA ASP A 132 -7.91 -3.99 -11.54
C ASP A 132 -7.75 -3.13 -10.31
N LEU A 133 -8.62 -2.13 -10.16
CA LEU A 133 -8.89 -1.46 -8.91
C LEU A 133 -10.14 -2.06 -8.26
N LEU A 134 -9.96 -2.73 -7.12
CA LEU A 134 -11.05 -3.37 -6.39
C LEU A 134 -11.26 -2.68 -5.03
N VAL A 135 -12.46 -2.18 -4.79
CA VAL A 135 -12.84 -1.57 -3.51
C VAL A 135 -14.06 -2.29 -2.95
N SER A 136 -13.87 -3.12 -1.94
CA SER A 136 -14.93 -3.89 -1.31
C SER A 136 -15.31 -3.40 0.09
N SER A 137 -14.37 -2.72 0.77
CA SER A 137 -14.58 -2.12 2.09
C SER A 137 -13.50 -1.04 2.32
N GLY A 138 -13.57 -0.30 3.46
CA GLY A 138 -12.57 0.72 3.79
C GLY A 138 -12.66 1.96 2.92
N THR A 139 -11.55 2.70 2.78
CA THR A 139 -11.52 4.00 2.11
C THR A 139 -10.31 4.13 1.18
N LEU A 140 -10.55 4.47 -0.08
CA LEU A 140 -9.57 5.02 -1.00
C LEU A 140 -9.74 6.54 -1.03
N ASP A 141 -8.85 7.26 -0.36
CA ASP A 141 -8.84 8.71 -0.34
C ASP A 141 -7.81 9.26 -1.34
N LEU A 142 -8.28 9.90 -2.38
CA LEU A 142 -7.39 10.44 -3.41
C LEU A 142 -6.55 11.59 -2.86
N VAL A 143 -7.18 12.54 -2.16
CA VAL A 143 -6.50 13.66 -1.52
C VAL A 143 -7.13 13.90 -0.14
N PRO A 144 -6.38 13.77 0.96
CA PRO A 144 -6.93 13.89 2.30
C PRO A 144 -7.41 15.32 2.60
N ALA A 145 -8.43 15.43 3.45
CA ALA A 145 -8.95 16.67 3.94
C ALA A 145 -7.90 17.52 4.70
N GLY A 146 -8.18 18.81 4.91
CA GLY A 146 -7.34 19.71 5.69
C GLY A 146 -6.04 20.14 5.00
N THR A 147 -5.90 19.85 3.71
CA THR A 147 -4.74 20.33 2.95
C THR A 147 -4.98 21.72 2.42
N SER A 148 -4.15 22.68 2.83
CA SER A 148 -4.15 24.03 2.30
C SER A 148 -3.51 24.15 0.92
N SER A 149 -2.91 23.07 0.41
CA SER A 149 -2.22 23.04 -0.87
C SER A 149 -3.09 22.37 -1.94
N ASN A 150 -3.13 22.97 -3.12
CA ASN A 150 -3.79 22.38 -4.29
C ASN A 150 -2.95 21.19 -4.79
N ARG A 151 -3.36 19.97 -4.44
CA ARG A 151 -2.69 18.72 -4.83
C ARG A 151 -3.55 17.95 -5.80
N THR A 152 -2.89 17.21 -6.68
CA THR A 152 -3.55 16.31 -7.60
C THR A 152 -3.13 14.88 -7.30
N ALA A 153 -4.12 14.04 -7.05
CA ALA A 153 -3.97 12.58 -7.08
C ALA A 153 -4.41 12.09 -8.45
N THR A 154 -3.55 11.39 -9.16
CA THR A 154 -3.90 10.72 -10.41
C THR A 154 -3.76 9.21 -10.21
N LEU A 155 -4.83 8.49 -10.43
CA LEU A 155 -4.89 7.03 -10.42
C LEU A 155 -5.20 6.57 -11.84
N ASN A 156 -4.22 5.96 -12.51
CA ASN A 156 -4.39 5.37 -13.84
C ASN A 156 -4.63 3.87 -13.67
N VAL A 157 -5.74 3.36 -14.15
CA VAL A 157 -6.12 1.95 -14.05
C VAL A 157 -6.30 1.41 -15.48
N THR A 158 -5.52 0.37 -15.82
CA THR A 158 -5.61 -0.29 -17.13
C THR A 158 -6.68 -1.38 -17.13
N GLY A 159 -6.86 -2.09 -16.02
CA GLY A 159 -7.96 -3.04 -15.86
C GLY A 159 -9.27 -2.37 -15.45
N ASP A 160 -10.14 -3.14 -14.81
CA ASP A 160 -11.45 -2.68 -14.37
C ASP A 160 -11.37 -1.89 -13.05
N PHE A 161 -12.33 -0.97 -12.86
CA PHE A 161 -12.63 -0.40 -11.55
C PHE A 161 -13.91 -1.04 -11.01
N ILE A 162 -13.77 -1.87 -9.98
CA ILE A 162 -14.86 -2.63 -9.37
C ILE A 162 -15.05 -2.16 -7.92
N GLN A 163 -16.18 -1.52 -7.64
CA GLN A 163 -16.56 -1.10 -6.30
C GLN A 163 -17.80 -1.87 -5.86
N THR A 164 -17.65 -2.77 -4.88
CA THR A 164 -18.76 -3.53 -4.28
C THR A 164 -19.11 -3.04 -2.88
N GLY A 165 -18.30 -2.13 -2.32
CA GLY A 165 -18.47 -1.53 -1.01
C GLY A 165 -17.40 -0.46 -0.76
N GLY A 166 -17.23 -0.05 0.51
CA GLY A 166 -16.25 0.95 0.87
C GLY A 166 -16.52 2.35 0.30
N VAL A 167 -15.53 3.22 0.37
CA VAL A 167 -15.62 4.62 -0.06
C VAL A 167 -14.44 4.96 -0.97
N VAL A 168 -14.72 5.54 -2.14
CA VAL A 168 -13.73 6.21 -2.98
C VAL A 168 -14.06 7.70 -2.96
N THR A 169 -13.14 8.52 -2.52
CA THR A 169 -13.41 9.94 -2.25
C THR A 169 -12.17 10.80 -2.44
N LYS A 170 -12.37 12.09 -2.41
CA LYS A 170 -11.38 13.09 -2.05
C LYS A 170 -11.87 13.80 -0.78
N ASN A 171 -10.94 14.23 0.08
CA ASN A 171 -11.26 14.94 1.32
C ASN A 171 -12.03 14.09 2.35
N TYR A 172 -11.63 12.85 2.54
CA TYR A 172 -12.19 12.00 3.59
C TYR A 172 -12.12 12.72 4.96
N ASN A 173 -13.25 12.79 5.65
CA ASN A 173 -13.44 13.47 6.95
C ASN A 173 -13.17 14.98 6.94
N GLY A 174 -13.45 15.70 5.86
CA GLY A 174 -13.34 17.16 5.87
C GLY A 174 -13.43 17.83 4.51
N THR A 175 -12.95 19.05 4.43
CA THR A 175 -12.90 19.86 3.20
C THR A 175 -11.46 20.11 2.77
N GLY A 176 -11.19 20.16 1.49
CA GLY A 176 -9.88 20.47 0.91
C GLY A 176 -10.00 20.90 -0.54
N ILE A 177 -8.95 21.53 -1.05
CA ILE A 177 -8.91 22.09 -2.40
C ILE A 177 -8.23 21.18 -3.44
N GLY A 178 -7.85 19.97 -3.04
CA GLY A 178 -7.18 19.01 -3.93
C GLY A 178 -8.06 18.45 -5.04
N THR A 179 -7.44 17.90 -6.08
CA THR A 179 -8.08 17.27 -7.23
C THR A 179 -7.80 15.76 -7.22
N GLY A 180 -8.84 14.95 -7.29
CA GLY A 180 -8.73 13.51 -7.50
C GLY A 180 -9.12 13.15 -8.93
N ILE A 181 -8.28 12.41 -9.63
CA ILE A 181 -8.49 11.95 -11.01
C ILE A 181 -8.35 10.43 -11.02
N ILE A 182 -9.31 9.73 -11.61
CA ILE A 182 -9.20 8.31 -11.94
C ILE A 182 -9.37 8.21 -13.45
N ASN A 183 -8.33 7.72 -14.11
CA ASN A 183 -8.34 7.44 -15.55
C ASN A 183 -8.48 5.93 -15.73
N LEU A 184 -9.48 5.51 -16.48
CA LEU A 184 -9.67 4.12 -16.85
C LEU A 184 -9.27 3.98 -18.33
N SER A 185 -8.44 3.00 -18.63
CA SER A 185 -7.95 2.72 -19.99
C SER A 185 -8.07 1.24 -20.36
N GLY A 186 -8.90 0.49 -19.64
CA GLY A 186 -9.28 -0.88 -19.99
C GLY A 186 -10.03 -0.96 -21.33
N ASP A 187 -9.94 -2.12 -21.97
CA ASP A 187 -10.66 -2.43 -23.23
C ASP A 187 -12.15 -2.65 -22.99
#